data_3fbc195fa5ef2cba197105f40e03ffb5
#
_entry.id   3fbc195fa5ef2cba197105f40e03ffb5
#
_cell.length_a   1.000
_cell.length_b   1.000
_cell.length_c   1.000
_cell.angle_alpha   90.00
_cell.angle_beta   90.00
_cell.angle_gamma   90.00
#
_symmetry.space_group_name_H-M   'P 1'
#
loop_
_entity.id
_entity.type
_entity.pdbx_description
1 polymer ?
#
loop_
_entity_poly.entity_id
_entity_poly.type
_entity_poly.pdbx_seq_one_letter_code
_entity_poly.pdbx_strand_id
1 'polypeptide(L)'
;DFSMGVADVFEKKAKELGMEVVADESYGDSDTDFKAQLTNVRGQNPDVLFIPDYYEKVALIAPQVKEAGIDATLVGADGWDTVLSVMDESSFASLDNSYFSNQYTLEDPSEEVQTFLKNYKEKFGENPSTFAAEGYDTVYLYKQAVEAAGTTEWAKVIDALKKVEFKGVTGSFTYDENNNPIKTAKMIRIENGEYKFDSDAGT
;
A
#
# COMPACT_ATOMS: atom_id res chain seq x y z
N ASP A 1 15.46 -3.74 -1.29
CA ASP A 1 14.31 -3.64 -2.17
C ASP A 1 13.05 -3.37 -1.33
N PHE A 2 11.92 -3.03 -1.94
CA PHE A 2 10.70 -2.60 -1.25
C PHE A 2 10.17 -3.68 -0.30
N SER A 3 9.92 -4.89 -0.80
CA SER A 3 9.28 -5.97 -0.04
C SER A 3 10.08 -6.36 1.21
N MET A 4 11.39 -6.50 1.09
CA MET A 4 12.28 -6.81 2.23
C MET A 4 12.27 -5.69 3.27
N GLY A 5 12.37 -4.41 2.83
CA GLY A 5 12.36 -3.28 3.76
C GLY A 5 11.06 -3.18 4.56
N VAL A 6 9.92 -3.42 3.90
CA VAL A 6 8.60 -3.42 4.55
C VAL A 6 8.45 -4.63 5.49
N ALA A 7 8.94 -5.82 5.09
CA ALA A 7 8.95 -7.02 5.95
C ALA A 7 9.75 -6.80 7.23
N ASP A 8 10.98 -6.27 7.12
CA ASP A 8 11.85 -5.99 8.27
C ASP A 8 11.18 -5.03 9.29
N VAL A 9 10.52 -3.97 8.79
CA VAL A 9 9.83 -3.00 9.66
C VAL A 9 8.61 -3.64 10.32
N PHE A 10 7.82 -4.43 9.57
CA PHE A 10 6.67 -5.15 10.10
C PHE A 10 7.09 -6.13 11.19
N GLU A 11 8.09 -6.97 10.93
CA GLU A 11 8.60 -7.95 11.89
C GLU A 11 9.08 -7.29 13.20
N LYS A 12 9.86 -6.22 13.06
CA LYS A 12 10.32 -5.45 14.21
C LYS A 12 9.14 -4.90 15.02
N LYS A 13 8.15 -4.32 14.35
CA LYS A 13 6.98 -3.72 15.00
C LYS A 13 6.07 -4.77 15.65
N ALA A 14 5.88 -5.90 15.00
CA ALA A 14 5.13 -7.03 15.54
C ALA A 14 5.75 -7.52 16.85
N LYS A 15 7.07 -7.72 16.88
CA LYS A 15 7.82 -8.11 18.10
C LYS A 15 7.71 -7.05 19.21
N GLU A 16 7.81 -5.76 18.88
CA GLU A 16 7.62 -4.67 19.85
C GLU A 16 6.22 -4.68 20.50
N LEU A 17 5.21 -5.10 19.73
CA LEU A 17 3.82 -5.22 20.19
C LEU A 17 3.53 -6.55 20.89
N GLY A 18 4.54 -7.42 21.05
CA GLY A 18 4.40 -8.72 21.71
C GLY A 18 3.79 -9.81 20.83
N MET A 19 3.74 -9.62 19.51
CA MET A 19 3.36 -10.68 18.57
C MET A 19 4.54 -11.63 18.35
N GLU A 20 4.23 -12.90 18.11
CA GLU A 20 5.22 -13.91 17.73
C GLU A 20 5.29 -14.01 16.21
N VAL A 21 6.49 -13.90 15.64
CA VAL A 21 6.73 -14.17 14.22
C VAL A 21 7.11 -15.63 14.09
N VAL A 22 6.18 -16.45 13.62
CA VAL A 22 6.31 -17.92 13.61
C VAL A 22 6.89 -18.48 12.32
N ALA A 23 6.89 -17.68 11.25
CA ALA A 23 7.51 -18.03 9.96
C ALA A 23 7.98 -16.76 9.25
N ASP A 24 9.07 -16.85 8.53
CA ASP A 24 9.58 -15.87 7.58
C ASP A 24 10.08 -16.62 6.36
N GLU A 25 9.44 -16.40 5.21
CA GLU A 25 9.71 -17.12 3.98
C GLU A 25 10.04 -16.14 2.85
N SER A 26 10.93 -16.55 1.97
CA SER A 26 11.34 -15.75 0.82
C SER A 26 11.14 -16.48 -0.50
N TYR A 27 11.03 -15.71 -1.58
CA TYR A 27 10.88 -16.18 -2.95
C TYR A 27 11.56 -15.20 -3.93
N GLY A 28 11.80 -15.67 -5.15
CA GLY A 28 12.40 -14.86 -6.19
C GLY A 28 11.34 -14.12 -7.03
N ASP A 29 11.77 -13.03 -7.68
CA ASP A 29 10.88 -12.22 -8.54
C ASP A 29 10.21 -13.02 -9.67
N SER A 30 10.84 -14.08 -10.17
CA SER A 30 10.30 -14.94 -11.21
C SER A 30 9.41 -16.07 -10.73
N ASP A 31 9.30 -16.26 -9.40
CA ASP A 31 8.52 -17.37 -8.85
C ASP A 31 7.02 -17.11 -9.02
N THR A 32 6.30 -18.17 -9.39
CA THR A 32 4.85 -18.19 -9.58
C THR A 32 4.18 -19.33 -8.81
N ASP A 33 4.96 -20.24 -8.25
CA ASP A 33 4.50 -21.33 -7.39
C ASP A 33 5.14 -21.16 -5.99
N PHE A 34 4.31 -21.05 -4.96
CA PHE A 34 4.70 -20.75 -3.58
C PHE A 34 4.40 -21.92 -2.61
N LYS A 35 4.13 -23.11 -3.17
CA LYS A 35 3.71 -24.27 -2.35
C LYS A 35 4.73 -24.68 -1.30
N ALA A 36 6.01 -24.53 -1.57
CA ALA A 36 7.06 -24.86 -0.61
C ALA A 36 6.98 -23.93 0.61
N GLN A 37 6.96 -22.62 0.38
CA GLN A 37 6.84 -21.59 1.41
C GLN A 37 5.53 -21.74 2.18
N LEU A 38 4.41 -21.89 1.46
CA LEU A 38 3.08 -22.02 2.06
C LEU A 38 2.93 -23.32 2.87
N THR A 39 3.64 -24.39 2.52
CA THR A 39 3.69 -25.61 3.33
C THR A 39 4.35 -25.35 4.68
N ASN A 40 5.45 -24.60 4.70
CA ASN A 40 6.14 -24.22 5.92
C ASN A 40 5.26 -23.31 6.79
N VAL A 41 4.68 -22.27 6.20
CA VAL A 41 3.75 -21.33 6.86
C VAL A 41 2.56 -22.07 7.49
N ARG A 42 1.91 -22.96 6.71
CA ARG A 42 0.79 -23.77 7.22
C ARG A 42 1.16 -24.60 8.44
N GLY A 43 2.38 -25.13 8.47
CA GLY A 43 2.88 -25.94 9.60
C GLY A 43 2.95 -25.16 10.92
N GLN A 44 3.01 -23.83 10.85
CA GLN A 44 3.05 -22.93 12.01
C GLN A 44 1.67 -22.43 12.44
N ASN A 45 0.63 -22.62 11.61
CA ASN A 45 -0.76 -22.19 11.86
C ASN A 45 -0.87 -20.72 12.32
N PRO A 46 -0.41 -19.75 11.53
CA PRO A 46 -0.44 -18.35 11.91
C PRO A 46 -1.86 -17.78 11.90
N ASP A 47 -2.15 -16.79 12.75
CA ASP A 47 -3.40 -16.02 12.73
C ASP A 47 -3.40 -14.96 11.62
N VAL A 48 -2.21 -14.46 11.26
CA VAL A 48 -2.02 -13.41 10.25
C VAL A 48 -0.89 -13.81 9.32
N LEU A 49 -1.08 -13.58 8.02
CA LEU A 49 -0.03 -13.74 7.01
C LEU A 49 0.19 -12.38 6.33
N PHE A 50 1.35 -11.77 6.59
CA PHE A 50 1.75 -10.52 5.97
C PHE A 50 2.46 -10.79 4.64
N ILE A 51 2.00 -10.16 3.56
CA ILE A 51 2.53 -10.32 2.20
C ILE A 51 2.95 -8.93 1.68
N PRO A 52 4.18 -8.48 1.95
CA PRO A 52 4.66 -7.15 1.56
C PRO A 52 5.13 -7.11 0.10
N ASP A 53 4.27 -7.38 -0.84
CA ASP A 53 4.61 -7.39 -2.26
C ASP A 53 3.61 -6.58 -3.09
N TYR A 54 3.89 -6.45 -4.38
CA TYR A 54 3.02 -5.77 -5.32
C TYR A 54 1.89 -6.65 -5.81
N TYR A 55 0.85 -6.01 -6.29
CA TYR A 55 -0.43 -6.59 -6.68
C TYR A 55 -0.31 -7.82 -7.61
N GLU A 56 0.66 -7.85 -8.54
CA GLU A 56 0.85 -9.00 -9.43
C GLU A 56 1.25 -10.26 -8.67
N LYS A 57 2.14 -10.14 -7.68
CA LYS A 57 2.54 -11.26 -6.84
C LYS A 57 1.44 -11.68 -5.89
N VAL A 58 0.78 -10.71 -5.27
CA VAL A 58 -0.35 -10.96 -4.35
C VAL A 58 -1.47 -11.72 -5.07
N ALA A 59 -1.76 -11.35 -6.31
CA ALA A 59 -2.75 -12.04 -7.16
C ALA A 59 -2.40 -13.53 -7.39
N LEU A 60 -1.12 -13.89 -7.39
CA LEU A 60 -0.66 -15.28 -7.52
C LEU A 60 -0.62 -16.00 -6.17
N ILE A 61 -0.22 -15.31 -5.09
CA ILE A 61 -0.04 -15.89 -3.75
C ILE A 61 -1.39 -16.17 -3.08
N ALA A 62 -2.32 -15.22 -3.09
CA ALA A 62 -3.56 -15.34 -2.32
C ALA A 62 -4.42 -16.57 -2.68
N PRO A 63 -4.63 -16.94 -3.95
CA PRO A 63 -5.29 -18.19 -4.28
C PRO A 63 -4.55 -19.43 -3.75
N GLN A 64 -3.22 -19.43 -3.81
CA GLN A 64 -2.42 -20.56 -3.33
C GLN A 64 -2.43 -20.70 -1.80
N VAL A 65 -2.55 -19.59 -1.05
CA VAL A 65 -2.79 -19.61 0.40
C VAL A 65 -4.09 -20.35 0.71
N LYS A 66 -5.16 -20.04 -0.02
CA LYS A 66 -6.45 -20.70 0.13
C LYS A 66 -6.39 -22.18 -0.25
N GLU A 67 -5.74 -22.50 -1.36
CA GLU A 67 -5.52 -23.91 -1.79
C GLU A 67 -4.69 -24.71 -0.78
N ALA A 68 -3.70 -24.07 -0.14
CA ALA A 68 -2.91 -24.67 0.91
C ALA A 68 -3.70 -24.93 2.21
N GLY A 69 -4.91 -24.38 2.34
CA GLY A 69 -5.75 -24.51 3.53
C GLY A 69 -5.20 -23.73 4.72
N ILE A 70 -4.57 -22.58 4.48
CA ILE A 70 -4.11 -21.64 5.51
C ILE A 70 -5.29 -20.75 5.88
N ASP A 71 -5.71 -20.80 7.15
CA ASP A 71 -6.79 -20.01 7.72
C ASP A 71 -6.19 -18.81 8.50
N ALA A 72 -5.59 -17.88 7.75
CA ALA A 72 -4.98 -16.69 8.30
C ALA A 72 -5.59 -15.44 7.65
N THR A 73 -5.69 -14.35 8.40
CA THR A 73 -6.01 -13.04 7.84
C THR A 73 -4.84 -12.54 7.00
N LEU A 74 -5.08 -12.29 5.71
CA LEU A 74 -4.04 -11.75 4.84
C LEU A 74 -3.91 -10.24 5.07
N VAL A 75 -2.70 -9.77 5.20
CA VAL A 75 -2.40 -8.35 5.42
C VAL A 75 -1.30 -7.91 4.48
N GLY A 76 -1.40 -6.70 3.94
CA GLY A 76 -0.44 -6.15 3.01
C GLY A 76 -0.14 -4.68 3.21
N ALA A 77 0.68 -4.15 2.31
CA ALA A 77 1.02 -2.74 2.19
C ALA A 77 0.39 -2.15 0.92
N ASP A 78 0.69 -0.89 0.62
CA ASP A 78 0.18 -0.12 -0.51
C ASP A 78 0.45 -0.77 -1.89
N GLY A 79 1.45 -1.65 -1.98
CA GLY A 79 1.67 -2.49 -3.16
C GLY A 79 0.48 -3.35 -3.58
N TRP A 80 -0.51 -3.58 -2.69
CA TRP A 80 -1.73 -4.35 -2.99
C TRP A 80 -2.77 -3.56 -3.80
N ASP A 81 -2.61 -2.23 -3.89
CA ASP A 81 -3.57 -1.45 -4.67
C ASP A 81 -3.66 -1.99 -6.10
N THR A 82 -4.88 -2.03 -6.63
CA THR A 82 -5.21 -2.61 -7.94
C THR A 82 -5.14 -4.15 -8.04
N VAL A 83 -4.89 -4.91 -6.98
CA VAL A 83 -4.81 -6.38 -7.04
C VAL A 83 -6.05 -7.02 -7.67
N LEU A 84 -7.24 -6.50 -7.38
CA LEU A 84 -8.49 -7.01 -7.95
C LEU A 84 -8.60 -6.78 -9.47
N SER A 85 -7.86 -5.82 -10.03
CA SER A 85 -7.89 -5.55 -11.48
C SER A 85 -7.07 -6.53 -12.32
N VAL A 86 -6.16 -7.29 -11.67
CA VAL A 86 -5.28 -8.27 -12.34
C VAL A 86 -5.63 -9.72 -11.98
N MET A 87 -6.59 -9.93 -11.07
CA MET A 87 -7.07 -11.25 -10.67
C MET A 87 -8.33 -11.65 -11.48
N ASP A 88 -8.48 -12.95 -11.69
CA ASP A 88 -9.77 -13.50 -12.13
C ASP A 88 -10.82 -13.33 -11.01
N GLU A 89 -12.05 -12.93 -11.37
CA GLU A 89 -13.13 -12.72 -10.40
C GLU A 89 -13.43 -13.98 -9.55
N SER A 90 -13.24 -15.17 -10.13
CA SER A 90 -13.39 -16.44 -9.41
C SER A 90 -12.41 -16.62 -8.26
N SER A 91 -11.32 -15.84 -8.24
CA SER A 91 -10.26 -15.87 -7.22
C SER A 91 -10.43 -14.80 -6.14
N PHE A 92 -11.35 -13.84 -6.31
CA PHE A 92 -11.53 -12.74 -5.35
C PHE A 92 -11.80 -13.21 -3.92
N ALA A 93 -12.50 -14.32 -3.77
CA ALA A 93 -12.77 -14.93 -2.46
C ALA A 93 -11.50 -15.37 -1.70
N SER A 94 -10.33 -15.39 -2.35
CA SER A 94 -9.05 -15.65 -1.66
C SER A 94 -8.51 -14.44 -0.90
N LEU A 95 -9.03 -13.25 -1.20
CA LEU A 95 -8.70 -12.00 -0.53
C LEU A 95 -9.84 -11.48 0.39
N ASP A 96 -10.94 -12.23 0.53
CA ASP A 96 -12.03 -11.80 1.40
C ASP A 96 -11.58 -11.62 2.85
N ASN A 97 -11.95 -10.49 3.45
CA ASN A 97 -11.52 -10.07 4.79
C ASN A 97 -10.00 -9.89 4.95
N SER A 98 -9.30 -9.63 3.87
CA SER A 98 -7.91 -9.19 3.92
C SER A 98 -7.82 -7.66 4.07
N TYR A 99 -6.66 -7.19 4.53
CA TYR A 99 -6.42 -5.78 4.81
C TYR A 99 -5.10 -5.33 4.21
N PHE A 100 -5.04 -4.08 3.76
CA PHE A 100 -3.77 -3.47 3.39
C PHE A 100 -3.75 -1.98 3.71
N SER A 101 -2.57 -1.45 3.99
CA SER A 101 -2.39 -0.01 4.16
C SER A 101 -2.34 0.67 2.80
N ASN A 102 -2.97 1.84 2.69
CA ASN A 102 -2.96 2.64 1.48
C ASN A 102 -2.78 4.12 1.81
N GLN A 103 -2.54 4.95 0.81
CA GLN A 103 -2.31 6.38 1.00
C GLN A 103 -3.60 7.19 0.85
N TYR A 104 -4.60 6.66 0.14
CA TYR A 104 -5.91 7.30 -0.04
C TYR A 104 -7.01 6.25 -0.24
N THR A 105 -8.26 6.69 -0.29
CA THR A 105 -9.41 5.86 -0.62
C THR A 105 -10.36 6.60 -1.57
N LEU A 106 -11.02 5.85 -2.45
CA LEU A 106 -12.07 6.39 -3.33
C LEU A 106 -13.28 6.93 -2.54
N GLU A 107 -13.43 6.51 -1.28
CA GLU A 107 -14.51 6.90 -0.38
C GLU A 107 -14.21 8.19 0.41
N ASP A 108 -13.01 8.80 0.26
CA ASP A 108 -12.67 10.05 0.95
C ASP A 108 -13.60 11.19 0.49
N PRO A 109 -14.37 11.81 1.41
CA PRO A 109 -15.35 12.82 1.05
C PRO A 109 -14.77 14.21 0.78
N SER A 110 -13.45 14.39 0.91
CA SER A 110 -12.82 15.69 0.73
C SER A 110 -12.98 16.20 -0.70
N GLU A 111 -13.14 17.53 -0.85
CA GLU A 111 -13.34 18.16 -2.16
C GLU A 111 -12.14 17.91 -3.08
N GLU A 112 -10.93 17.88 -2.53
CA GLU A 112 -9.70 17.63 -3.26
C GLU A 112 -9.73 16.24 -3.90
N VAL A 113 -10.04 15.20 -3.11
CA VAL A 113 -10.10 13.82 -3.60
C VAL A 113 -11.24 13.66 -4.60
N GLN A 114 -12.44 14.13 -4.28
CA GLN A 114 -13.59 13.99 -5.18
C GLN A 114 -13.40 14.73 -6.51
N THR A 115 -12.75 15.89 -6.50
CA THR A 115 -12.40 16.62 -7.72
C THR A 115 -11.38 15.85 -8.56
N PHE A 116 -10.36 15.30 -7.93
CA PHE A 116 -9.35 14.47 -8.59
C PHE A 116 -10.00 13.23 -9.23
N LEU A 117 -10.81 12.49 -8.49
CA LEU A 117 -11.51 11.29 -8.97
C LEU A 117 -12.37 11.60 -10.20
N LYS A 118 -13.17 12.68 -10.13
CA LYS A 118 -14.01 13.11 -11.24
C LYS A 118 -13.18 13.44 -12.49
N ASN A 119 -12.17 14.27 -12.35
CA ASN A 119 -11.34 14.72 -13.47
C ASN A 119 -10.55 13.55 -14.08
N TYR A 120 -10.04 12.64 -13.25
CA TYR A 120 -9.32 11.46 -13.71
C TYR A 120 -10.26 10.54 -14.51
N LYS A 121 -11.44 10.24 -13.96
CA LYS A 121 -12.44 9.41 -14.63
C LYS A 121 -12.96 10.00 -15.93
N GLU A 122 -13.19 11.32 -15.99
CA GLU A 122 -13.57 12.01 -17.22
C GLU A 122 -12.48 11.92 -18.30
N LYS A 123 -11.21 11.91 -17.90
CA LYS A 123 -10.07 11.89 -18.82
C LYS A 123 -9.68 10.48 -19.28
N PHE A 124 -9.71 9.50 -18.37
CA PHE A 124 -9.17 8.17 -18.61
C PHE A 124 -10.24 7.06 -18.65
N GLY A 125 -11.49 7.33 -18.23
CA GLY A 125 -12.60 6.38 -18.27
C GLY A 125 -12.66 5.41 -17.08
N GLU A 126 -11.72 5.49 -16.15
CA GLU A 126 -11.56 4.59 -14.99
C GLU A 126 -11.27 5.36 -13.71
N ASN A 127 -11.35 4.69 -12.57
CA ASN A 127 -10.90 5.27 -11.30
C ASN A 127 -9.37 5.25 -11.21
N PRO A 128 -8.75 6.28 -10.60
CA PRO A 128 -7.30 6.29 -10.39
C PRO A 128 -6.88 5.24 -9.34
N SER A 129 -5.71 4.64 -9.55
CA SER A 129 -5.00 3.89 -8.52
C SER A 129 -4.33 4.83 -7.51
N THR A 130 -3.85 4.30 -6.39
CA THR A 130 -2.99 5.03 -5.47
C THR A 130 -1.74 5.57 -6.17
N PHE A 131 -1.11 4.79 -7.05
CA PHE A 131 0.06 5.23 -7.79
C PHE A 131 -0.22 6.42 -8.72
N ALA A 132 -1.44 6.48 -9.29
CA ALA A 132 -1.86 7.65 -10.07
C ALA A 132 -2.08 8.89 -9.19
N ALA A 133 -2.65 8.71 -7.99
CA ALA A 133 -2.83 9.79 -7.02
C ALA A 133 -1.49 10.32 -6.50
N GLU A 134 -0.53 9.45 -6.19
CA GLU A 134 0.82 9.82 -5.77
C GLU A 134 1.59 10.53 -6.89
N GLY A 135 1.48 10.04 -8.12
CA GLY A 135 2.06 10.73 -9.28
C GLY A 135 1.50 12.14 -9.48
N TYR A 136 0.19 12.30 -9.28
CA TYR A 136 -0.47 13.62 -9.32
C TYR A 136 0.06 14.53 -8.21
N ASP A 137 0.07 14.08 -6.97
CA ASP A 137 0.57 14.86 -5.83
C ASP A 137 2.05 15.21 -5.96
N THR A 138 2.87 14.31 -6.49
CA THR A 138 4.31 14.55 -6.70
C THR A 138 4.56 15.79 -7.57
N VAL A 139 3.75 16.01 -8.62
CA VAL A 139 3.88 17.19 -9.47
C VAL A 139 3.54 18.48 -8.70
N TYR A 140 2.48 18.46 -7.89
CA TYR A 140 2.10 19.63 -7.08
C TYR A 140 3.07 19.90 -5.94
N LEU A 141 3.58 18.86 -5.30
CA LEU A 141 4.61 18.95 -4.28
C LEU A 141 5.89 19.59 -4.86
N TYR A 142 6.34 19.13 -6.03
CA TYR A 142 7.50 19.71 -6.71
C TYR A 142 7.25 21.18 -7.09
N LYS A 143 6.07 21.50 -7.63
CA LYS A 143 5.67 22.87 -7.93
C LYS A 143 5.77 23.77 -6.71
N GLN A 144 5.20 23.34 -5.57
CA GLN A 144 5.25 24.08 -4.30
C GLN A 144 6.68 24.31 -3.83
N ALA A 145 7.53 23.29 -3.95
CA ALA A 145 8.94 23.41 -3.57
C ALA A 145 9.71 24.40 -4.46
N VAL A 146 9.48 24.39 -5.78
CA VAL A 146 10.09 25.35 -6.73
C VAL A 146 9.61 26.78 -6.45
N GLU A 147 8.33 26.97 -6.19
CA GLU A 147 7.76 28.28 -5.84
C GLU A 147 8.35 28.81 -4.53
N ALA A 148 8.49 27.97 -3.51
CA ALA A 148 9.10 28.33 -2.24
C ALA A 148 10.61 28.63 -2.37
N ALA A 149 11.31 27.90 -3.24
CA ALA A 149 12.74 28.14 -3.53
C ALA A 149 12.99 29.39 -4.40
N GLY A 150 12.00 29.85 -5.16
CA GLY A 150 12.12 30.93 -6.14
C GLY A 150 13.07 30.63 -7.31
N THR A 151 13.40 29.34 -7.53
CA THR A 151 14.35 28.88 -8.55
C THR A 151 14.17 27.40 -8.83
N THR A 152 14.69 26.93 -9.97
CA THR A 152 14.76 25.51 -10.33
C THR A 152 16.12 24.87 -9.99
N GLU A 153 17.01 25.59 -9.31
CA GLU A 153 18.29 25.05 -8.83
C GLU A 153 18.04 23.92 -7.83
N TRP A 154 18.48 22.70 -8.17
CA TRP A 154 18.11 21.47 -7.47
C TRP A 154 18.40 21.51 -5.95
N ALA A 155 19.55 22.06 -5.54
CA ALA A 155 19.92 22.12 -4.12
C ALA A 155 18.94 22.99 -3.31
N LYS A 156 18.54 24.14 -3.87
CA LYS A 156 17.57 25.05 -3.23
C LYS A 156 16.16 24.48 -3.21
N VAL A 157 15.78 23.76 -4.28
CA VAL A 157 14.48 23.09 -4.35
C VAL A 157 14.40 21.95 -3.31
N ILE A 158 15.47 21.16 -3.13
CA ILE A 158 15.53 20.14 -2.07
C ILE A 158 15.45 20.77 -0.68
N ASP A 159 16.17 21.87 -0.43
CA ASP A 159 16.11 22.56 0.86
C ASP A 159 14.72 23.16 1.16
N ALA A 160 14.02 23.59 0.12
CA ALA A 160 12.64 24.03 0.25
C ALA A 160 11.69 22.84 0.49
N LEU A 161 11.85 21.73 -0.26
CA LEU A 161 11.04 20.54 -0.16
C LEU A 161 11.00 19.96 1.26
N LYS A 162 12.13 19.94 1.96
CA LYS A 162 12.25 19.49 3.36
C LYS A 162 11.38 20.27 4.35
N LYS A 163 10.93 21.46 3.97
CA LYS A 163 10.14 22.38 4.82
C LYS A 163 8.70 22.53 4.36
N VAL A 164 8.33 21.81 3.30
CA VAL A 164 6.96 21.87 2.76
C VAL A 164 6.00 21.19 3.72
N GLU A 165 4.91 21.88 4.02
CA GLU A 165 3.69 21.31 4.55
C GLU A 165 2.78 21.05 3.36
N PHE A 166 2.71 19.82 2.91
CA PHE A 166 1.95 19.45 1.71
C PHE A 166 0.53 19.02 2.08
N LYS A 167 -0.44 19.44 1.26
CA LYS A 167 -1.81 18.96 1.29
C LYS A 167 -2.20 18.55 -0.13
N GLY A 168 -2.47 17.28 -0.33
CA GLY A 168 -2.84 16.70 -1.61
C GLY A 168 -3.94 15.67 -1.51
N VAL A 169 -4.16 14.95 -2.60
CA VAL A 169 -5.18 13.89 -2.68
C VAL A 169 -4.79 12.64 -1.89
N THR A 170 -3.49 12.42 -1.67
CA THR A 170 -2.98 11.34 -0.82
C THR A 170 -2.84 11.76 0.65
N GLY A 171 -3.46 12.87 1.05
CA GLY A 171 -3.45 13.39 2.41
C GLY A 171 -2.48 14.55 2.63
N SER A 172 -2.32 14.91 3.92
CA SER A 172 -1.41 15.98 4.33
C SER A 172 -0.19 15.37 5.01
N PHE A 173 1.00 15.93 4.75
CA PHE A 173 2.21 15.48 5.39
C PHE A 173 3.29 16.55 5.48
N THR A 174 4.21 16.32 6.37
CA THR A 174 5.50 17.01 6.53
C THR A 174 6.61 15.98 6.48
N TYR A 175 7.86 16.40 6.60
CA TYR A 175 9.02 15.51 6.63
C TYR A 175 9.69 15.49 8.00
N ASP A 176 10.18 14.32 8.42
CA ASP A 176 11.05 14.18 9.58
C ASP A 176 12.50 14.60 9.26
N GLU A 177 13.38 14.49 10.25
CA GLU A 177 14.80 14.80 10.11
C GLU A 177 15.54 13.90 9.10
N ASN A 178 14.99 12.72 8.80
CA ASN A 178 15.52 11.75 7.84
C ASN A 178 14.90 11.90 6.45
N ASN A 179 14.03 12.90 6.25
CA ASN A 179 13.24 13.17 5.06
C ASN A 179 12.17 12.10 4.77
N ASN A 180 11.71 11.37 5.77
CA ASN A 180 10.55 10.50 5.63
C ASN A 180 9.26 11.32 5.79
N PRO A 181 8.22 11.07 4.99
CA PRO A 181 6.95 11.74 5.17
C PRO A 181 6.27 11.27 6.48
N ILE A 182 5.80 12.23 7.27
CA ILE A 182 4.98 12.00 8.45
C ILE A 182 3.53 12.17 8.03
N LYS A 183 2.82 11.07 7.86
CA LYS A 183 1.43 11.05 7.41
C LYS A 183 0.65 9.86 7.98
N THR A 184 -0.67 9.96 7.99
CA THR A 184 -1.56 8.83 8.28
C THR A 184 -1.70 7.92 7.06
N ALA A 185 -1.87 6.62 7.31
CA ALA A 185 -2.29 5.66 6.29
C ALA A 185 -3.78 5.37 6.40
N LYS A 186 -4.37 4.89 5.31
CA LYS A 186 -5.73 4.36 5.26
C LYS A 186 -5.65 2.83 5.30
N MET A 187 -6.38 2.20 6.19
CA MET A 187 -6.57 0.75 6.13
C MET A 187 -7.72 0.46 5.18
N ILE A 188 -7.45 -0.36 4.20
CA ILE A 188 -8.42 -0.83 3.22
C ILE A 188 -8.70 -2.30 3.48
N ARG A 189 -9.97 -2.67 3.55
CA ARG A 189 -10.43 -4.05 3.59
C ARG A 189 -10.90 -4.48 2.21
N ILE A 190 -10.57 -5.70 1.81
CA ILE A 190 -11.15 -6.33 0.63
C ILE A 190 -12.31 -7.20 1.09
N GLU A 191 -13.49 -6.95 0.54
CA GLU A 191 -14.72 -7.65 0.89
C GLU A 191 -15.61 -7.84 -0.36
N ASN A 192 -15.96 -9.10 -0.66
CA ASN A 192 -16.79 -9.44 -1.82
C ASN A 192 -16.27 -8.89 -3.16
N GLY A 193 -14.95 -8.85 -3.34
CA GLY A 193 -14.31 -8.32 -4.55
C GLY A 193 -14.36 -6.79 -4.67
N GLU A 194 -14.52 -6.08 -3.57
CA GLU A 194 -14.51 -4.61 -3.52
C GLU A 194 -13.54 -4.11 -2.46
N TYR A 195 -12.94 -2.94 -2.71
CA TYR A 195 -12.17 -2.20 -1.71
C TYR A 195 -13.12 -1.40 -0.83
N LYS A 196 -12.97 -1.51 0.48
CA LYS A 196 -13.73 -0.75 1.48
C LYS A 196 -12.78 -0.02 2.41
N PHE A 197 -13.04 1.24 2.66
CA PHE A 197 -12.34 1.95 3.73
C PHE A 197 -12.69 1.32 5.08
N ASP A 198 -11.68 0.98 5.87
CA ASP A 198 -11.87 0.41 7.20
C ASP A 198 -11.59 1.46 8.29
N SER A 199 -10.38 2.00 8.31
CA SER A 199 -9.95 2.93 9.36
C SER A 199 -8.73 3.76 8.94
N ASP A 200 -8.46 4.82 9.69
CA ASP A 200 -7.19 5.53 9.63
C ASP A 200 -6.17 4.83 10.55
N ALA A 201 -4.92 4.73 10.09
CA ALA A 201 -3.82 4.15 10.85
C ALA A 201 -2.59 5.05 10.83
N GLY A 202 -1.83 5.05 11.93
CA GLY A 202 -0.59 5.79 12.05
C GLY A 202 -0.82 7.29 12.35
N THR A 203 -0.63 7.70 13.57
CA THR A 203 -0.48 9.11 14.01
C THR A 203 0.83 9.21 14.79
#